data_b45bf6b16d3bb2b191b73fe64b1ee3ae
#
_entry.id   b45bf6b16d3bb2b191b73fe64b1ee3ae
#
_cell.length_a   1.000
_cell.length_b   1.000
_cell.length_c   1.000
_cell.angle_alpha   90.00
_cell.angle_beta   90.00
_cell.angle_gamma   90.00
#
_symmetry.space_group_name_H-M   'P 1'
#
loop_
_entity.id
_entity.type
_entity.pdbx_description
1 polymer ?
#
loop_
_entity_poly.entity_id
_entity_poly.type
_entity_poly.pdbx_seq_one_letter_code
_entity_poly.pdbx_strand_id
1 'polypeptide(L)'
;MGKRTTAIALSILVALASVSEALAMNCVQYVKASSEFNISGNAWLWWDHAAGIYRRGKTPSEGSVLVFKRTNKMHSGHVALVARVLDDRTVLINHANWGSGRREKGYVQTGVLAMDCSSRHDWSAVCVWNEKFEVYGHPYPTSGFIYPQD
;
A
#
# COMPACT_ATOMS: atom_id res chain seq x y z
N MET A 1 7.12 -42.80 62.38
CA MET A 1 7.22 -41.41 61.97
C MET A 1 7.51 -41.38 60.49
N GLY A 2 6.49 -41.27 59.63
CA GLY A 2 6.63 -41.25 58.17
C GLY A 2 6.71 -39.81 57.68
N LYS A 3 7.81 -39.47 57.00
CA LYS A 3 7.99 -38.21 56.32
C LYS A 3 7.27 -38.27 54.96
N ARG A 4 6.21 -37.50 54.80
CA ARG A 4 5.54 -37.31 53.50
C ARG A 4 6.30 -36.23 52.72
N THR A 5 6.95 -36.59 51.65
CA THR A 5 7.56 -35.69 50.66
C THR A 5 6.49 -35.30 49.68
N THR A 6 6.10 -34.02 49.70
CA THR A 6 5.17 -33.43 48.73
C THR A 6 5.98 -33.01 47.52
N ALA A 7 5.77 -33.67 46.39
CA ALA A 7 6.34 -33.25 45.11
C ALA A 7 5.47 -32.14 44.52
N ILE A 8 6.05 -30.96 44.37
CA ILE A 8 5.44 -29.82 43.66
C ILE A 8 5.76 -30.00 42.17
N ALA A 9 4.76 -30.33 41.38
CA ALA A 9 4.88 -30.36 39.93
C ALA A 9 4.78 -28.91 39.39
N LEU A 10 5.90 -28.41 38.90
CA LEU A 10 5.99 -27.11 38.24
C LEU A 10 5.54 -27.27 36.76
N SER A 11 4.29 -26.94 36.48
CA SER A 11 3.78 -26.91 35.10
C SER A 11 4.29 -25.67 34.38
N ILE A 12 5.27 -25.86 33.47
CA ILE A 12 5.74 -24.82 32.59
C ILE A 12 4.75 -24.68 31.43
N LEU A 13 3.93 -23.64 31.48
CA LEU A 13 3.04 -23.26 30.39
C LEU A 13 3.87 -22.55 29.30
N VAL A 14 4.26 -23.30 28.27
CA VAL A 14 4.92 -22.73 27.09
C VAL A 14 3.83 -22.04 26.25
N ALA A 15 3.76 -20.73 26.37
CA ALA A 15 2.96 -19.91 25.46
C ALA A 15 3.62 -19.95 24.07
N LEU A 16 3.03 -20.72 23.15
CA LEU A 16 3.35 -20.66 21.73
C LEU A 16 2.86 -19.32 21.20
N ALA A 17 3.77 -18.33 21.20
CA ALA A 17 3.56 -17.12 20.42
C ALA A 17 3.56 -17.53 18.95
N SER A 18 2.39 -17.59 18.32
CA SER A 18 2.28 -17.71 16.87
C SER A 18 2.85 -16.45 16.26
N VAL A 19 4.08 -16.54 15.76
CA VAL A 19 4.67 -15.51 14.90
C VAL A 19 3.90 -15.60 13.60
N SER A 20 2.94 -14.71 13.42
CA SER A 20 2.29 -14.50 12.12
C SER A 20 3.38 -13.97 11.19
N GLU A 21 3.92 -14.83 10.33
CA GLU A 21 4.76 -14.37 9.22
C GLU A 21 3.87 -13.50 8.35
N ALA A 22 4.13 -12.20 8.36
CA ALA A 22 3.49 -11.27 7.44
C ALA A 22 3.91 -11.70 6.03
N LEU A 23 2.99 -12.34 5.31
CA LEU A 23 3.22 -12.75 3.92
C LEU A 23 3.58 -11.51 3.10
N ALA A 24 4.70 -11.59 2.38
CA ALA A 24 5.11 -10.53 1.47
C ALA A 24 3.99 -10.28 0.45
N MET A 25 3.46 -9.06 0.43
CA MET A 25 2.29 -8.68 -0.36
C MET A 25 2.69 -7.67 -1.43
N ASN A 26 2.25 -7.88 -2.67
CA ASN A 26 2.42 -6.86 -3.70
C ASN A 26 1.30 -5.79 -3.61
N CYS A 27 1.48 -4.68 -4.33
CA CYS A 27 0.56 -3.55 -4.29
C CYS A 27 -0.87 -3.91 -4.73
N VAL A 28 -1.02 -4.75 -5.75
CA VAL A 28 -2.33 -5.21 -6.26
C VAL A 28 -3.03 -6.08 -5.23
N GLN A 29 -2.31 -7.03 -4.62
CA GLN A 29 -2.85 -7.88 -3.56
C GLN A 29 -3.29 -7.05 -2.35
N TYR A 30 -2.50 -6.05 -1.98
CA TYR A 30 -2.82 -5.15 -0.88
C TYR A 30 -4.13 -4.39 -1.14
N VAL A 31 -4.24 -3.73 -2.30
CA VAL A 31 -5.44 -2.96 -2.64
C VAL A 31 -6.68 -3.85 -2.66
N LYS A 32 -6.60 -5.04 -3.27
CA LYS A 32 -7.71 -6.01 -3.28
C LYS A 32 -8.11 -6.50 -1.88
N ALA A 33 -7.15 -6.71 -1.00
CA ALA A 33 -7.41 -7.16 0.37
C ALA A 33 -7.97 -6.05 1.28
N SER A 34 -7.66 -4.79 0.95
CA SER A 34 -8.00 -3.63 1.78
C SER A 34 -9.15 -2.79 1.23
N SER A 35 -9.78 -3.22 0.15
CA SER A 35 -10.87 -2.49 -0.51
C SER A 35 -11.76 -3.43 -1.31
N GLU A 36 -12.82 -2.90 -1.89
CA GLU A 36 -13.74 -3.67 -2.76
C GLU A 36 -13.34 -3.66 -4.24
N PHE A 37 -12.20 -3.08 -4.59
CA PHE A 37 -11.73 -3.12 -5.97
C PHE A 37 -11.33 -4.53 -6.40
N ASN A 38 -11.93 -5.01 -7.47
CA ASN A 38 -11.63 -6.31 -8.06
C ASN A 38 -11.19 -6.16 -9.52
N ILE A 39 -10.04 -5.54 -9.73
CA ILE A 39 -9.45 -5.31 -11.04
C ILE A 39 -8.31 -6.31 -11.24
N SER A 40 -8.26 -6.99 -12.38
CA SER A 40 -7.24 -7.99 -12.71
C SER A 40 -6.02 -7.37 -13.40
N GLY A 41 -4.92 -8.12 -13.40
CA GLY A 41 -3.69 -7.77 -14.12
C GLY A 41 -2.69 -6.95 -13.30
N ASN A 42 -1.59 -6.60 -13.97
CA ASN A 42 -0.55 -5.75 -13.40
C ASN A 42 -1.10 -4.35 -13.09
N ALA A 43 -0.51 -3.69 -12.11
CA ALA A 43 -0.99 -2.39 -11.60
C ALA A 43 -1.18 -1.33 -12.71
N TRP A 44 -0.26 -1.24 -13.67
CA TRP A 44 -0.36 -0.27 -14.78
C TRP A 44 -1.56 -0.49 -15.70
N LEU A 45 -2.12 -1.73 -15.76
CA LEU A 45 -3.32 -2.05 -16.55
C LEU A 45 -4.63 -1.65 -15.85
N TRP A 46 -4.58 -1.38 -14.55
CA TRP A 46 -5.78 -1.11 -13.77
C TRP A 46 -6.57 0.09 -14.29
N TRP A 47 -5.87 1.10 -14.79
CA TRP A 47 -6.53 2.25 -15.39
C TRP A 47 -7.43 1.87 -16.56
N ASP A 48 -6.93 1.04 -17.47
CA ASP A 48 -7.69 0.63 -18.65
C ASP A 48 -8.75 -0.41 -18.29
N HIS A 49 -8.42 -1.36 -17.41
CA HIS A 49 -9.35 -2.39 -16.96
C HIS A 49 -10.50 -1.85 -16.09
N ALA A 50 -10.35 -0.70 -15.48
CA ALA A 50 -11.42 -0.01 -14.75
C ALA A 50 -12.48 0.63 -15.68
N ALA A 51 -12.17 0.79 -16.97
CA ALA A 51 -13.07 1.44 -17.92
C ALA A 51 -14.42 0.69 -18.02
N GLY A 52 -15.51 1.44 -17.88
CA GLY A 52 -16.86 0.90 -17.93
C GLY A 52 -17.32 0.15 -16.66
N ILE A 53 -16.42 -0.05 -15.66
CA ILE A 53 -16.73 -0.71 -14.40
C ILE A 53 -16.67 0.31 -13.25
N TYR A 54 -15.62 1.10 -13.20
CA TYR A 54 -15.37 2.12 -12.17
C TYR A 54 -15.23 3.50 -12.79
N ARG A 55 -15.66 4.53 -12.08
CA ARG A 55 -15.37 5.91 -12.46
C ARG A 55 -13.86 6.18 -12.33
N ARG A 56 -13.33 7.01 -13.19
CA ARG A 56 -11.91 7.41 -13.22
C ARG A 56 -11.80 8.94 -13.36
N GLY A 57 -10.76 9.50 -12.79
CA GLY A 57 -10.53 10.93 -12.85
C GLY A 57 -9.16 11.39 -12.39
N LYS A 58 -8.99 12.69 -12.24
CA LYS A 58 -7.74 13.34 -11.87
C LYS A 58 -7.76 13.96 -10.48
N THR A 59 -8.88 13.98 -9.82
CA THR A 59 -9.03 14.53 -8.48
C THR A 59 -8.94 13.42 -7.45
N PRO A 60 -8.08 13.51 -6.43
CA PRO A 60 -8.02 12.50 -5.38
C PRO A 60 -9.30 12.50 -4.55
N SER A 61 -9.70 11.32 -4.08
CA SER A 61 -10.72 11.16 -3.05
C SER A 61 -10.35 10.01 -2.12
N GLU A 62 -10.78 10.06 -0.88
CA GLU A 62 -10.58 8.97 0.08
C GLU A 62 -11.21 7.69 -0.45
N GLY A 63 -10.52 6.57 -0.29
CA GLY A 63 -10.93 5.28 -0.82
C GLY A 63 -10.64 5.06 -2.32
N SER A 64 -10.21 6.08 -3.07
CA SER A 64 -9.81 5.90 -4.47
C SER A 64 -8.46 5.21 -4.58
N VAL A 65 -8.19 4.64 -5.76
CA VAL A 65 -6.90 4.02 -6.10
C VAL A 65 -6.11 4.92 -7.00
N LEU A 66 -4.95 5.38 -6.54
CA LEU A 66 -3.95 6.07 -7.36
C LEU A 66 -3.20 5.05 -8.21
N VAL A 67 -3.19 5.25 -9.53
CA VAL A 67 -2.55 4.34 -10.48
C VAL A 67 -1.30 4.97 -11.07
N PHE A 68 -0.15 4.39 -10.77
CA PHE A 68 1.14 4.76 -11.35
C PHE A 68 1.37 3.99 -12.65
N LYS A 69 1.84 4.69 -13.66
CA LYS A 69 2.20 4.10 -14.95
C LYS A 69 3.46 3.25 -14.83
N ARG A 70 3.60 2.29 -15.73
CA ARG A 70 4.87 1.55 -15.87
C ARG A 70 5.99 2.47 -16.34
N THR A 71 7.19 2.18 -15.86
CA THR A 71 8.44 2.83 -16.29
C THR A 71 9.53 1.79 -16.45
N ASN A 72 10.68 2.17 -16.97
CA ASN A 72 11.85 1.27 -17.08
C ASN A 72 12.36 0.76 -15.71
N LYS A 73 12.03 1.45 -14.62
CA LYS A 73 12.38 1.03 -13.25
C LYS A 73 11.22 0.37 -12.50
N MET A 74 10.00 0.54 -12.98
CA MET A 74 8.78 0.02 -12.38
C MET A 74 7.92 -0.66 -13.47
N HIS A 75 8.37 -1.83 -13.91
CA HIS A 75 7.81 -2.52 -15.08
C HIS A 75 6.34 -2.93 -14.92
N SER A 76 5.90 -3.22 -13.71
CA SER A 76 4.51 -3.61 -13.40
C SER A 76 3.61 -2.42 -13.08
N GLY A 77 4.15 -1.19 -13.06
CA GLY A 77 3.45 -0.06 -12.50
C GLY A 77 3.26 -0.21 -10.99
N HIS A 78 2.40 0.61 -10.42
CA HIS A 78 2.05 0.55 -9.00
C HIS A 78 0.64 1.06 -8.74
N VAL A 79 0.02 0.59 -7.67
CA VAL A 79 -1.27 1.09 -7.17
C VAL A 79 -1.20 1.34 -5.67
N ALA A 80 -1.88 2.39 -5.22
CA ALA A 80 -1.99 2.75 -3.82
C ALA A 80 -3.41 3.21 -3.50
N LEU A 81 -3.91 2.86 -2.31
CA LEU A 81 -5.18 3.40 -1.78
C LEU A 81 -4.96 4.79 -1.22
N VAL A 82 -5.80 5.73 -1.59
CA VAL A 82 -5.87 7.05 -0.94
C VAL A 82 -6.58 6.88 0.40
N ALA A 83 -5.82 6.96 1.48
CA ALA A 83 -6.34 6.85 2.83
C ALA A 83 -6.97 8.15 3.32
N ARG A 84 -6.41 9.30 2.90
CA ARG A 84 -6.89 10.63 3.27
C ARG A 84 -6.45 11.67 2.25
N VAL A 85 -7.30 12.63 2.00
CA VAL A 85 -6.96 13.85 1.25
C VAL A 85 -6.64 14.95 2.26
N LEU A 86 -5.43 15.49 2.23
CA LEU A 86 -4.97 16.54 3.14
C LEU A 86 -5.26 17.94 2.57
N ASP A 87 -5.00 18.10 1.29
CA ASP A 87 -5.28 19.30 0.51
C ASP A 87 -5.39 18.94 -0.99
N ASP A 88 -5.47 19.93 -1.87
CA ASP A 88 -5.61 19.75 -3.32
C ASP A 88 -4.38 19.10 -3.99
N ARG A 89 -3.24 19.07 -3.30
CA ARG A 89 -1.96 18.54 -3.80
C ARG A 89 -1.34 17.45 -2.96
N THR A 90 -1.92 17.12 -1.81
CA THR A 90 -1.31 16.19 -0.87
C THR A 90 -2.32 15.19 -0.36
N VAL A 91 -1.94 13.92 -0.41
CA VAL A 91 -2.73 12.81 0.14
C VAL A 91 -1.88 11.92 1.02
N LEU A 92 -2.52 11.18 1.90
CA LEU A 92 -1.94 10.00 2.54
C LEU A 92 -2.35 8.76 1.75
N ILE A 93 -1.38 7.92 1.43
CA ILE A 93 -1.62 6.66 0.73
C ILE A 93 -1.24 5.46 1.59
N ASN A 94 -1.94 4.36 1.36
CA ASN A 94 -1.59 3.04 1.87
C ASN A 94 -1.23 2.15 0.69
N HIS A 95 -0.10 1.47 0.76
CA HIS A 95 0.34 0.59 -0.32
C HIS A 95 1.26 -0.52 0.20
N ALA A 96 1.65 -1.43 -0.68
CA ALA A 96 2.62 -2.47 -0.38
C ALA A 96 3.66 -2.58 -1.50
N ASN A 97 4.82 -3.11 -1.14
CA ASN A 97 5.90 -3.40 -2.09
C ASN A 97 6.45 -2.15 -2.82
N TRP A 98 6.54 -1.04 -2.10
CA TRP A 98 7.21 0.18 -2.55
C TRP A 98 8.65 0.18 -2.08
N GLY A 99 9.57 0.65 -2.96
CA GLY A 99 10.99 0.68 -2.66
C GLY A 99 11.81 -0.36 -3.44
N SER A 100 13.13 -0.19 -3.43
CA SER A 100 14.08 -1.00 -4.20
C SER A 100 14.88 -2.00 -3.34
N GLY A 101 14.86 -1.84 -2.04
CA GLY A 101 15.60 -2.67 -1.09
C GLY A 101 14.91 -4.01 -0.80
N ARG A 102 15.70 -5.07 -0.51
CA ARG A 102 15.13 -6.37 -0.10
C ARG A 102 14.23 -6.26 1.13
N ARG A 103 14.51 -5.29 2.03
CA ARG A 103 13.74 -5.05 3.25
C ARG A 103 12.46 -4.24 3.02
N GLU A 104 12.32 -3.62 1.85
CA GLU A 104 11.17 -2.77 1.49
C GLU A 104 10.18 -3.50 0.60
N LYS A 105 10.63 -4.58 -0.06
CA LYS A 105 9.75 -5.39 -0.93
C LYS A 105 8.81 -6.26 -0.11
N GLY A 106 7.53 -6.21 -0.46
CA GLY A 106 6.48 -7.01 0.16
C GLY A 106 5.91 -6.43 1.45
N TYR A 107 6.45 -5.33 1.96
CA TYR A 107 5.93 -4.68 3.16
C TYR A 107 4.78 -3.74 2.84
N VAL A 108 3.82 -3.70 3.74
CA VAL A 108 2.73 -2.71 3.74
C VAL A 108 3.22 -1.45 4.43
N GLN A 109 2.97 -0.30 3.78
CA GLN A 109 3.20 1.03 4.34
C GLN A 109 1.87 1.77 4.37
N THR A 110 1.56 2.41 5.48
CA THR A 110 0.30 3.14 5.68
C THR A 110 0.57 4.59 6.05
N GLY A 111 -0.32 5.48 5.62
CA GLY A 111 -0.20 6.90 5.93
C GLY A 111 1.02 7.59 5.29
N VAL A 112 1.47 7.10 4.14
CA VAL A 112 2.62 7.66 3.43
C VAL A 112 2.19 8.91 2.68
N LEU A 113 2.92 10.01 2.85
CA LEU A 113 2.66 11.25 2.10
C LEU A 113 2.95 11.04 0.61
N ALA A 114 2.01 11.45 -0.22
CA ALA A 114 2.16 11.52 -1.66
C ALA A 114 1.68 12.89 -2.15
N MET A 115 2.49 13.54 -2.97
CA MET A 115 2.26 14.90 -3.40
C MET A 115 2.16 14.96 -4.93
N ASP A 116 1.19 15.73 -5.44
CA ASP A 116 1.18 16.14 -6.83
C ASP A 116 2.39 17.04 -7.12
N CYS A 117 3.37 16.50 -7.82
CA CYS A 117 4.54 17.24 -8.27
C CYS A 117 4.54 17.50 -9.78
N SER A 118 3.37 17.37 -10.42
CA SER A 118 3.20 17.73 -11.82
C SER A 118 3.26 19.26 -12.02
N SER A 119 3.79 19.68 -13.15
CA SER A 119 3.88 21.11 -13.49
C SER A 119 2.50 21.77 -13.76
N ARG A 120 1.49 20.94 -14.10
CA ARG A 120 0.13 21.38 -14.39
C ARG A 120 -0.82 21.27 -13.21
N HIS A 121 -0.36 20.79 -12.07
CA HIS A 121 -1.18 20.52 -10.89
C HIS A 121 -2.40 19.63 -11.20
N ASP A 122 -2.16 18.58 -11.99
CA ASP A 122 -3.21 17.68 -12.51
C ASP A 122 -3.01 16.22 -12.11
N TRP A 123 -2.18 15.98 -11.13
CA TRP A 123 -1.83 14.63 -10.65
C TRP A 123 -1.26 13.70 -11.72
N SER A 124 -0.70 14.26 -12.81
CA SER A 124 -0.03 13.46 -13.85
C SER A 124 1.35 12.96 -13.44
N ALA A 125 1.91 13.50 -12.36
CA ALA A 125 3.14 13.06 -11.73
C ALA A 125 3.04 13.19 -10.21
N VAL A 126 3.45 12.14 -9.50
CA VAL A 126 3.36 12.07 -8.04
C VAL A 126 4.72 11.77 -7.45
N CYS A 127 5.08 12.53 -6.42
CA CYS A 127 6.25 12.32 -5.58
C CYS A 127 5.81 11.66 -4.26
N VAL A 128 6.42 10.54 -3.90
CA VAL A 128 6.13 9.80 -2.68
C VAL A 128 7.19 10.08 -1.64
N TRP A 129 6.78 10.34 -0.41
CA TRP A 129 7.68 10.59 0.71
C TRP A 129 8.51 9.37 1.04
N ASN A 130 9.79 9.57 1.25
CA ASN A 130 10.71 8.56 1.75
C ASN A 130 11.12 8.93 3.18
N GLU A 131 10.58 8.18 4.13
CA GLU A 131 10.80 8.46 5.55
C GLU A 131 12.26 8.27 5.97
N LYS A 132 12.95 7.30 5.38
CA LYS A 132 14.36 7.03 5.70
C LYS A 132 15.29 8.20 5.36
N PHE A 133 15.00 8.92 4.29
CA PHE A 133 15.80 10.04 3.81
C PHE A 133 15.14 11.39 4.08
N GLU A 134 13.95 11.39 4.66
CA GLU A 134 13.16 12.60 4.97
C GLU A 134 13.01 13.54 3.77
N VAL A 135 12.69 12.96 2.60
CA VAL A 135 12.59 13.69 1.32
C VAL A 135 11.54 13.05 0.41
N TYR A 136 10.90 13.86 -0.40
CA TYR A 136 10.10 13.34 -1.52
C TYR A 136 10.99 12.71 -2.58
N GLY A 137 10.59 11.54 -3.08
CA GLY A 137 11.24 10.87 -4.20
C GLY A 137 11.07 11.65 -5.52
N HIS A 138 11.64 11.10 -6.60
CA HIS A 138 11.47 11.68 -7.92
C HIS A 138 10.01 11.57 -8.40
N PRO A 139 9.59 12.40 -9.40
CA PRO A 139 8.26 12.31 -9.97
C PRO A 139 8.01 10.96 -10.68
N TYR A 140 6.92 10.30 -10.32
CA TYR A 140 6.44 9.10 -10.99
C TYR A 140 5.21 9.44 -11.85
N PRO A 141 5.16 9.06 -13.13
CA PRO A 141 4.00 9.32 -13.96
C PRO A 141 2.80 8.49 -13.48
N THR A 142 1.63 9.10 -13.46
CA THR A 142 0.38 8.47 -13.05
C THR A 142 -0.68 8.53 -14.15
N SER A 143 -1.65 7.62 -14.07
CA SER A 143 -2.85 7.65 -14.91
C SER A 143 -3.98 8.46 -14.26
N GLY A 144 -4.00 8.53 -12.95
CA GLY A 144 -5.03 9.21 -12.15
C GLY A 144 -5.62 8.30 -11.08
N PHE A 145 -6.86 8.55 -10.72
CA PHE A 145 -7.57 7.89 -9.63
C PHE A 145 -8.74 7.05 -10.16
N ILE A 146 -8.88 5.83 -9.65
CA ILE A 146 -10.05 4.98 -9.85
C ILE A 146 -10.91 5.13 -8.59
N TYR A 147 -12.18 5.46 -8.75
CA TYR A 147 -13.08 5.70 -7.62
C TYR A 147 -13.84 4.44 -7.23
N PRO A 148 -14.14 4.24 -5.93
CA PRO A 148 -15.01 3.15 -5.52
C PRO A 148 -16.39 3.26 -6.19
N GLN A 149 -17.11 2.15 -6.25
CA GLN A 149 -18.53 2.15 -6.63
C GLN A 149 -19.35 2.70 -5.45
N ASP A 150 -20.37 3.45 -5.77
CA ASP A 150 -21.32 4.03 -4.79
C ASP A 150 -22.20 2.92 -4.19
#